data_d13845c6e98fa6207de8b08fd5210b50
#
_entry.id   d13845c6e98fa6207de8b08fd5210b50
#
_cell.length_a   1.000
_cell.length_b   1.000
_cell.length_c   1.000
_cell.angle_alpha   90.00
_cell.angle_beta   90.00
_cell.angle_gamma   90.00
#
_symmetry.space_group_name_H-M   'P 1'
#
loop_
_entity.id
_entity.type
_entity.pdbx_description
1 polymer ?
#
loop_
_entity_poly.entity_id
_entity_poly.type
_entity_poly.pdbx_seq_one_letter_code
_entity_poly.pdbx_strand_id
1 'polypeptide(L)'
;MARFTRKAPEKVQEMFAGFVNGLYDGNEQLQRDEAVRSISLLAQNIMLLAKDMGLDSCPMIGYDAAKVAEIVGLPEDCPPLMMLTVGKAVKEAQDRMGLFDFEELVSHNSFGINGLRGPIDDK
;
A
#
# COMPACT_ATOMS: atom_id res chain seq x y z
N MET A 1 17.18 12.58 -9.13
CA MET A 1 17.99 11.35 -9.04
C MET A 1 17.48 10.46 -7.91
N ALA A 2 17.27 9.21 -8.17
CA ALA A 2 16.67 8.31 -7.18
C ALA A 2 17.59 8.11 -5.96
N ARG A 3 17.11 8.47 -4.77
CA ARG A 3 17.90 8.39 -3.53
C ARG A 3 18.38 6.98 -3.19
N PHE A 4 17.70 5.95 -3.68
CA PHE A 4 18.03 4.55 -3.40
C PHE A 4 19.24 4.04 -4.20
N THR A 5 19.60 4.66 -5.34
CA THR A 5 20.79 4.29 -6.13
C THR A 5 22.05 5.07 -5.75
N ARG A 6 21.97 6.01 -4.80
CA ARG A 6 23.07 6.92 -4.45
C ARG A 6 24.40 6.26 -4.06
N LYS A 7 24.36 4.99 -3.65
CA LYS A 7 25.56 4.20 -3.30
C LYS A 7 26.03 3.26 -4.43
N ALA A 8 25.30 3.22 -5.54
CA ALA A 8 25.68 2.40 -6.69
C ALA A 8 26.74 3.11 -7.55
N PRO A 9 27.51 2.40 -8.37
CA PRO A 9 28.40 3.02 -9.35
C PRO A 9 27.64 3.96 -10.30
N GLU A 10 28.29 5.04 -10.74
CA GLU A 10 27.68 6.10 -11.56
C GLU A 10 26.93 5.56 -12.78
N LYS A 11 27.55 4.65 -13.53
CA LYS A 11 26.92 4.00 -14.70
C LYS A 11 25.61 3.28 -14.35
N VAL A 12 25.50 2.69 -13.15
CA VAL A 12 24.27 2.05 -12.68
C VAL A 12 23.22 3.09 -12.31
N GLN A 13 23.65 4.20 -11.72
CA GLN A 13 22.75 5.32 -11.40
C GLN A 13 22.14 5.94 -12.66
N GLU A 14 22.97 6.18 -13.69
CA GLU A 14 22.53 6.72 -15.00
C GLU A 14 21.57 5.76 -15.71
N MET A 15 21.92 4.47 -15.79
CA MET A 15 21.05 3.45 -16.39
C MET A 15 19.69 3.40 -15.67
N PHE A 16 19.69 3.43 -14.35
CA PHE A 16 18.46 3.38 -13.56
C PHE A 16 17.63 4.66 -13.70
N ALA A 17 18.29 5.83 -13.73
CA ALA A 17 17.61 7.09 -13.99
C ALA A 17 16.96 7.11 -15.38
N GLY A 18 17.66 6.62 -16.41
CA GLY A 18 17.10 6.48 -17.76
C GLY A 18 15.89 5.55 -17.81
N PHE A 19 15.94 4.41 -17.12
CA PHE A 19 14.82 3.49 -17.02
C PHE A 19 13.61 4.12 -16.30
N VAL A 20 13.83 4.74 -15.16
CA VAL A 20 12.77 5.40 -14.38
C VAL A 20 12.13 6.54 -15.18
N ASN A 21 12.93 7.39 -15.80
CA ASN A 21 12.41 8.48 -16.62
C ASN A 21 11.61 7.93 -17.82
N GLY A 22 12.11 6.92 -18.52
CA GLY A 22 11.42 6.30 -19.64
C GLY A 22 10.08 5.65 -19.25
N LEU A 23 9.96 5.17 -17.99
CA LEU A 23 8.73 4.56 -17.50
C LEU A 23 7.69 5.59 -17.04
N TYR A 24 8.12 6.64 -16.36
CA TYR A 24 7.23 7.57 -15.65
C TYR A 24 7.07 8.93 -16.32
N ASP A 25 8.01 9.35 -17.17
CA ASP A 25 7.98 10.68 -17.79
C ASP A 25 6.78 10.82 -18.72
N GLY A 26 5.99 11.88 -18.51
CA GLY A 26 4.74 12.09 -19.25
C GLY A 26 3.60 11.13 -18.92
N ASN A 27 3.74 10.23 -17.94
CA ASN A 27 2.70 9.28 -17.53
C ASN A 27 2.23 9.53 -16.10
N GLU A 28 1.46 10.60 -15.91
CA GLU A 28 0.95 11.02 -14.60
C GLU A 28 0.09 9.94 -13.93
N GLN A 29 -0.69 9.20 -14.71
CA GLN A 29 -1.52 8.11 -14.19
C GLN A 29 -0.66 7.01 -13.58
N LEU A 30 0.39 6.58 -14.25
CA LEU A 30 1.29 5.56 -13.74
C LEU A 30 2.05 6.04 -12.50
N GLN A 31 2.49 7.31 -12.49
CA GLN A 31 3.13 7.92 -11.32
C GLN A 31 2.20 7.87 -10.10
N ARG A 32 0.93 8.26 -10.30
CA ARG A 32 -0.09 8.23 -9.25
C ARG A 32 -0.37 6.81 -8.77
N ASP A 33 -0.57 5.88 -9.69
CA ASP A 33 -0.88 4.48 -9.36
C ASP A 33 0.26 3.83 -8.57
N GLU A 34 1.50 4.12 -8.93
CA GLU A 34 2.67 3.62 -8.20
C GLU A 34 2.81 4.25 -6.81
N ALA A 35 2.51 5.54 -6.67
CA ALA A 35 2.48 6.20 -5.37
C ALA A 35 1.41 5.59 -4.46
N VAL A 36 0.19 5.37 -4.97
CA VAL A 36 -0.91 4.72 -4.23
C VAL A 36 -0.52 3.31 -3.81
N ARG A 37 0.06 2.53 -4.72
CA ARG A 37 0.53 1.16 -4.48
C ARG A 37 1.58 1.11 -3.37
N SER A 38 2.57 1.97 -3.45
CA SER A 38 3.66 2.07 -2.47
C SER A 38 3.15 2.47 -1.08
N ILE A 39 2.26 3.47 -0.99
CA ILE A 39 1.66 3.90 0.28
C ILE A 39 0.79 2.79 0.89
N SER A 40 0.03 2.06 0.07
CA SER A 40 -0.83 0.97 0.54
C SER A 40 -0.01 -0.17 1.15
N LEU A 41 1.11 -0.55 0.51
CA LEU A 41 2.04 -1.55 1.03
C LEU A 41 2.71 -1.08 2.34
N LEU A 42 3.09 0.20 2.41
CA LEU A 42 3.65 0.78 3.64
C LEU A 42 2.63 0.79 4.77
N ALA A 43 1.39 1.22 4.50
CA ALA A 43 0.33 1.24 5.50
C ALA A 43 0.03 -0.16 6.04
N GLN A 44 -0.01 -1.17 5.18
CA GLN A 44 -0.17 -2.58 5.60
C GLN A 44 0.96 -3.02 6.54
N ASN A 45 2.21 -2.71 6.21
CA ASN A 45 3.35 -3.03 7.07
C ASN A 45 3.26 -2.32 8.44
N ILE A 46 2.85 -1.05 8.46
CA ILE A 46 2.67 -0.31 9.72
C ILE A 46 1.57 -0.96 10.57
N MET A 47 0.45 -1.37 9.98
CA MET A 47 -0.63 -2.04 10.70
C MET A 47 -0.19 -3.38 11.31
N LEU A 48 0.57 -4.18 10.57
CA LEU A 48 1.10 -5.46 11.06
C LEU A 48 2.09 -5.25 12.20
N LEU A 49 3.03 -4.31 12.06
CA LEU A 49 3.98 -3.96 13.11
C LEU A 49 3.30 -3.38 14.35
N ALA A 50 2.30 -2.52 14.17
CA ALA A 50 1.51 -2.00 15.29
C ALA A 50 0.87 -3.15 16.07
N LYS A 51 0.28 -4.12 15.39
CA LYS A 51 -0.33 -5.30 16.02
C LYS A 51 0.68 -6.15 16.77
N ASP A 52 1.86 -6.39 16.19
CA ASP A 52 2.97 -7.09 16.84
C ASP A 52 3.45 -6.39 18.12
N MET A 53 3.39 -5.05 18.13
CA MET A 53 3.73 -4.22 19.28
C MET A 53 2.59 -4.09 20.33
N GLY A 54 1.49 -4.81 20.16
CA GLY A 54 0.31 -4.75 21.05
C GLY A 54 -0.52 -3.47 20.90
N LEU A 55 -0.44 -2.82 19.74
CA LEU A 55 -1.24 -1.67 19.36
C LEU A 55 -2.29 -2.07 18.32
N ASP A 56 -3.34 -1.29 18.25
CA ASP A 56 -4.38 -1.41 17.24
C ASP A 56 -4.27 -0.25 16.24
N SER A 57 -4.84 -0.42 15.06
CA SER A 57 -4.78 0.56 14.00
C SER A 57 -6.09 0.62 13.22
N CYS A 58 -6.36 1.80 12.62
CA CYS A 58 -7.52 1.99 11.76
C CYS A 58 -7.13 2.77 10.51
N PRO A 59 -7.13 2.13 9.32
CA PRO A 59 -6.94 2.81 8.06
C PRO A 59 -8.21 3.52 7.63
N MET A 60 -8.09 4.74 7.13
CA MET A 60 -9.22 5.59 6.74
C MET A 60 -8.94 6.31 5.42
N ILE A 61 -9.97 6.33 4.55
CA ILE A 61 -9.99 7.11 3.31
C ILE A 61 -11.19 8.08 3.24
N GLY A 62 -12.17 7.92 4.15
CA GLY A 62 -13.40 8.71 4.21
C GLY A 62 -13.21 10.03 4.96
N TYR A 63 -12.28 10.88 4.53
CA TYR A 63 -12.01 12.18 5.13
C TYR A 63 -11.97 13.30 4.06
N ASP A 64 -12.06 14.55 4.49
CA ASP A 64 -11.87 15.70 3.62
C ASP A 64 -10.38 15.89 3.34
N ALA A 65 -9.94 15.43 2.17
CA ALA A 65 -8.53 15.44 1.78
C ALA A 65 -7.94 16.85 1.71
N ALA A 66 -8.72 17.83 1.28
CA ALA A 66 -8.26 19.22 1.19
C ALA A 66 -7.99 19.82 2.57
N LYS A 67 -8.90 19.59 3.54
CA LYS A 67 -8.68 20.02 4.92
C LYS A 67 -7.52 19.34 5.59
N VAL A 68 -7.32 18.03 5.33
CA VAL A 68 -6.16 17.31 5.87
C VAL A 68 -4.87 17.88 5.28
N ALA A 69 -4.81 18.11 3.97
CA ALA A 69 -3.65 18.72 3.32
C ALA A 69 -3.32 20.10 3.91
N GLU A 70 -4.32 20.95 4.14
CA GLU A 70 -4.17 22.25 4.77
C GLU A 70 -3.62 22.13 6.21
N ILE A 71 -4.23 21.28 7.05
CA ILE A 71 -3.85 21.11 8.47
C ILE A 71 -2.41 20.63 8.62
N VAL A 72 -1.97 19.70 7.77
CA VAL A 72 -0.60 19.13 7.84
C VAL A 72 0.40 19.86 6.95
N GLY A 73 -0.04 20.86 6.19
CA GLY A 73 0.83 21.68 5.32
C GLY A 73 1.42 20.92 4.15
N LEU A 74 0.63 20.05 3.49
CA LEU A 74 1.11 19.30 2.33
C LEU A 74 1.25 20.22 1.11
N PRO A 75 2.30 20.03 0.28
CA PRO A 75 2.40 20.68 -1.01
C PRO A 75 1.24 20.25 -1.95
N GLU A 76 0.93 21.08 -2.95
CA GLU A 76 -0.18 20.82 -3.90
C GLU A 76 0.01 19.51 -4.69
N ASP A 77 1.24 19.12 -4.95
CA ASP A 77 1.61 17.89 -5.66
C ASP A 77 1.64 16.63 -4.77
N CYS A 78 1.34 16.78 -3.47
CA CYS A 78 1.36 15.70 -2.49
C CYS A 78 -0.02 15.49 -1.84
N PRO A 79 -1.00 14.90 -2.54
CA PRO A 79 -2.31 14.64 -1.95
C PRO A 79 -2.25 13.59 -0.84
N PRO A 80 -3.01 13.75 0.27
CA PRO A 80 -3.12 12.72 1.29
C PRO A 80 -3.91 11.52 0.73
N LEU A 81 -3.29 10.36 0.66
CA LEU A 81 -3.88 9.16 0.07
C LEU A 81 -4.61 8.28 1.09
N MET A 82 -4.14 8.28 2.33
CA MET A 82 -4.70 7.48 3.41
C MET A 82 -4.32 8.08 4.75
N MET A 83 -5.21 8.05 5.71
CA MET A 83 -4.89 8.26 7.14
C MET A 83 -4.84 6.93 7.86
N LEU A 84 -3.94 6.84 8.82
CA LEU A 84 -3.81 5.67 9.67
C LEU A 84 -3.68 6.13 11.13
N THR A 85 -4.63 5.76 11.97
CA THR A 85 -4.49 5.93 13.42
C THR A 85 -3.86 4.68 14.02
N VAL A 86 -2.99 4.89 15.00
CA VAL A 86 -2.32 3.81 15.75
C VAL A 86 -2.39 4.13 17.24
N GLY A 87 -2.78 3.16 18.07
CA GLY A 87 -2.88 3.34 19.50
C GLY A 87 -3.45 2.12 20.19
N LYS A 88 -3.69 2.22 21.50
CA LYS A 88 -4.41 1.17 22.24
C LYS A 88 -5.91 1.34 22.01
N ALA A 89 -6.57 0.29 21.55
CA ALA A 89 -8.02 0.30 21.41
C ALA A 89 -8.69 0.41 22.77
N VAL A 90 -9.72 1.24 22.85
CA VAL A 90 -10.60 1.37 24.02
C VAL A 90 -11.85 0.50 23.91
N LYS A 91 -12.09 -0.06 22.75
CA LYS A 91 -13.17 -1.01 22.43
C LYS A 91 -12.64 -2.10 21.54
N GLU A 92 -13.18 -3.29 21.66
CA GLU A 92 -12.92 -4.37 20.72
C GLU A 92 -13.39 -3.99 19.31
N ALA A 93 -12.67 -4.50 18.31
CA ALA A 93 -13.08 -4.35 16.93
C ALA A 93 -14.44 -5.04 16.72
N GLN A 94 -15.29 -4.43 15.90
CA GLN A 94 -16.54 -5.08 15.49
C GLN A 94 -16.24 -6.31 14.63
N ASP A 95 -17.09 -7.32 14.76
CA ASP A 95 -17.05 -8.50 13.90
C ASP A 95 -17.17 -8.07 12.43
N ARG A 96 -16.47 -8.79 11.56
CA ARG A 96 -16.59 -8.57 10.12
C ARG A 96 -18.00 -8.97 9.67
N MET A 97 -18.66 -8.09 8.94
CA MET A 97 -19.99 -8.33 8.41
C MET A 97 -20.03 -9.36 7.27
N GLY A 98 -18.88 -9.69 6.69
CA GLY A 98 -18.72 -10.71 5.66
C GLY A 98 -17.31 -10.70 5.07
N LEU A 99 -16.97 -11.78 4.44
CA LEU A 99 -15.75 -11.97 3.65
C LEU A 99 -16.15 -12.65 2.35
N PHE A 100 -15.46 -12.33 1.29
CA PHE A 100 -15.50 -13.12 0.06
C PHE A 100 -14.89 -14.49 0.34
N ASP A 101 -15.43 -15.53 -0.29
CA ASP A 101 -14.82 -16.84 -0.26
C ASP A 101 -13.46 -16.81 -0.98
N PHE A 102 -12.56 -17.70 -0.56
CA PHE A 102 -11.21 -17.73 -1.14
C PHE A 102 -11.25 -17.91 -2.66
N GLU A 103 -12.16 -18.73 -3.14
CA GLU A 103 -12.39 -19.06 -4.54
C GLU A 103 -12.89 -17.85 -5.36
N GLU A 104 -13.51 -16.86 -4.72
CA GLU A 104 -13.94 -15.63 -5.38
C GLU A 104 -12.77 -14.66 -5.61
N LEU A 105 -11.73 -14.75 -4.79
CA LEU A 105 -10.59 -13.84 -4.80
C LEU A 105 -9.36 -14.41 -5.48
N VAL A 106 -9.20 -15.74 -5.50
CA VAL A 106 -7.97 -16.38 -5.96
C VAL A 106 -8.25 -17.38 -7.08
N SER A 107 -7.59 -17.17 -8.20
CA SER A 107 -7.61 -18.08 -9.34
C SER A 107 -6.24 -18.74 -9.52
N HIS A 108 -6.20 -20.00 -9.92
CA HIS A 108 -4.98 -20.76 -10.16
C HIS A 108 -4.67 -20.84 -11.66
N ASN A 109 -3.48 -20.42 -12.05
CA ASN A 109 -2.93 -20.40 -13.43
C ASN A 109 -3.70 -19.53 -14.45
N SER A 110 -5.03 -19.40 -14.35
CA SER A 110 -5.80 -18.50 -15.20
C SER A 110 -7.05 -18.02 -14.49
N PHE A 111 -7.56 -16.84 -14.89
CA PHE A 111 -8.75 -16.25 -14.28
C PHE A 111 -9.95 -17.20 -14.39
N GLY A 112 -10.68 -17.34 -13.28
CA GLY A 112 -11.87 -18.20 -13.20
C GLY A 112 -11.61 -19.68 -12.96
N ILE A 113 -10.34 -20.12 -12.86
CA ILE A 113 -10.00 -21.48 -12.44
C ILE A 113 -9.75 -21.48 -10.93
N ASN A 114 -10.73 -21.96 -10.19
CA ASN A 114 -10.67 -22.06 -8.73
C ASN A 114 -10.06 -23.41 -8.33
N GLY A 115 -8.97 -23.41 -7.56
CA GLY A 115 -8.36 -24.68 -7.19
C GLY A 115 -6.96 -24.64 -6.60
N LEU A 116 -6.69 -23.69 -5.71
CA LEU A 116 -5.45 -23.72 -4.90
C LEU A 116 -5.56 -24.60 -3.64
N ARG A 117 -6.71 -25.14 -3.33
CA ARG A 117 -6.85 -26.10 -2.23
C ARG A 117 -6.62 -27.53 -2.73
N GLY A 118 -5.35 -27.95 -2.71
CA GLY A 118 -5.09 -29.29 -2.25
C GLY A 118 -5.47 -29.40 -0.75
N PRO A 119 -5.76 -30.59 -0.21
CA PRO A 119 -6.11 -30.74 1.21
C PRO A 119 -5.01 -30.09 2.05
N ILE A 120 -5.39 -29.09 2.86
CA ILE A 120 -4.57 -28.66 3.97
C ILE A 120 -4.59 -29.85 4.92
N ASP A 121 -3.51 -30.63 4.92
CA ASP A 121 -3.32 -31.63 5.95
C ASP A 121 -3.28 -30.91 7.30
N ASP A 122 -4.39 -30.95 8.02
CA ASP A 122 -4.46 -30.58 9.43
C ASP A 122 -3.52 -31.53 10.21
N LYS A 123 -2.27 -31.08 10.37
CA LYS A 123 -1.32 -31.67 11.31
C LYS A 123 -1.04 -30.72 12.44
#